data_099811c2642eba90e381dd8548c5b254
#
_entry.id   099811c2642eba90e381dd8548c5b254
#
_cell.length_a   1.000
_cell.length_b   1.000
_cell.length_c   1.000
_cell.angle_alpha   90.00
_cell.angle_beta   90.00
_cell.angle_gamma   90.00
#
_symmetry.space_group_name_H-M   'P 1'
#
loop_
_entity.id
_entity.type
_entity.pdbx_description
1 polymer ?
#
loop_
_entity_poly.entity_id
_entity_poly.type
_entity_poly.pdbx_seq_one_letter_code
_entity_poly.pdbx_strand_id
1 'polypeptide(L)'
;MANGSGFAVTAWQGHDAAAVRFSAATMGDMDAIMDIERAAYPLPWSCDSFTSILSRQGLQCGDYVVQLLWARPPVGTEAVQGYFVAMLGFEEMHLLNLAVHPDFQAKGCSLLLLQHLRNWAQGYGARVLWLEVRESNRRAQEIYRRFGFLPVAMRKHYYPTPEGGREHAAVMQLLLPSPGGDTLRPV
;
A
#
# COMPACT_ATOMS: atom_id res chain seq x y z
N MET A 1 -15.48 0.09 -22.21
CA MET A 1 -16.11 -0.97 -21.39
C MET A 1 -15.00 -1.90 -20.95
N ALA A 2 -14.45 -1.72 -19.76
CA ALA A 2 -13.40 -2.56 -19.21
C ALA A 2 -14.04 -3.42 -18.10
N ASN A 3 -14.08 -4.72 -18.36
CA ASN A 3 -14.59 -5.73 -17.43
C ASN A 3 -13.70 -5.81 -16.19
N GLY A 4 -14.28 -5.50 -15.04
CA GLY A 4 -13.69 -5.80 -13.76
C GLY A 4 -13.72 -7.30 -13.48
N SER A 5 -12.61 -7.99 -13.74
CA SER A 5 -12.43 -9.37 -13.30
C SER A 5 -12.10 -9.37 -11.80
N GLY A 6 -13.10 -9.71 -10.97
CA GLY A 6 -12.93 -9.93 -9.55
C GLY A 6 -12.04 -11.14 -9.30
N PHE A 7 -10.87 -10.90 -8.71
CA PHE A 7 -10.02 -11.97 -8.20
C PHE A 7 -10.47 -12.34 -6.79
N ALA A 8 -10.90 -13.59 -6.61
CA ALA A 8 -11.27 -14.14 -5.31
C ALA A 8 -10.04 -14.24 -4.41
N VAL A 9 -10.03 -13.49 -3.32
CA VAL A 9 -9.02 -13.59 -2.25
C VAL A 9 -9.45 -14.72 -1.31
N THR A 10 -8.89 -15.91 -1.49
CA THR A 10 -9.06 -17.04 -0.56
C THR A 10 -8.09 -16.86 0.60
N ALA A 11 -8.60 -16.60 1.77
CA ALA A 11 -8.06 -16.64 3.12
C ALA A 11 -8.17 -15.32 3.90
N TRP A 12 -9.40 -14.87 4.12
CA TRP A 12 -9.67 -13.86 5.13
C TRP A 12 -10.72 -14.38 6.11
N GLN A 13 -10.27 -14.75 7.32
CA GLN A 13 -11.16 -15.18 8.39
C GLN A 13 -11.57 -13.93 9.17
N GLY A 14 -12.75 -13.38 8.89
CA GLY A 14 -13.29 -12.32 9.73
C GLY A 14 -14.33 -11.36 9.15
N HIS A 15 -14.51 -11.29 7.82
CA HIS A 15 -15.60 -10.53 7.19
C HIS A 15 -16.01 -11.28 5.92
N ASP A 16 -17.29 -11.26 5.57
CA ASP A 16 -17.76 -11.78 4.29
C ASP A 16 -16.98 -11.15 3.14
N ALA A 17 -16.38 -11.97 2.26
CA ALA A 17 -15.63 -11.52 1.10
C ALA A 17 -16.43 -10.60 0.16
N ALA A 18 -17.75 -10.56 0.33
CA ALA A 18 -18.68 -9.69 -0.39
C ALA A 18 -18.66 -8.21 0.08
N ALA A 19 -17.93 -7.89 1.15
CA ALA A 19 -17.99 -6.58 1.79
C ALA A 19 -16.75 -5.69 1.56
N VAL A 20 -15.78 -6.12 0.74
CA VAL A 20 -14.51 -5.38 0.52
C VAL A 20 -14.36 -5.02 -0.95
N ARG A 21 -14.07 -3.75 -1.25
CA ARG A 21 -13.71 -3.30 -2.59
C ARG A 21 -12.52 -2.35 -2.58
N PHE A 22 -11.88 -2.23 -3.74
CA PHE A 22 -10.85 -1.24 -4.00
C PHE A 22 -11.32 -0.23 -5.04
N SER A 23 -10.87 1.01 -4.91
CA SER A 23 -11.06 2.05 -5.93
C SER A 23 -9.84 2.95 -6.02
N ALA A 24 -9.60 3.52 -7.20
CA ALA A 24 -8.67 4.64 -7.30
C ALA A 24 -9.20 5.81 -6.47
N ALA A 25 -8.30 6.51 -5.77
CA ALA A 25 -8.65 7.69 -5.02
C ALA A 25 -8.86 8.89 -5.96
N THR A 26 -9.75 9.78 -5.56
CA THR A 26 -10.03 11.05 -6.22
C THR A 26 -9.84 12.22 -5.25
N MET A 27 -9.89 13.44 -5.74
CA MET A 27 -9.89 14.63 -4.87
C MET A 27 -11.10 14.65 -3.90
N GLY A 28 -12.20 14.01 -4.26
CA GLY A 28 -13.38 13.89 -3.40
C GLY A 28 -13.17 12.99 -2.18
N ASP A 29 -12.12 12.16 -2.19
CA ASP A 29 -11.79 11.25 -1.09
C ASP A 29 -10.78 11.84 -0.09
N MET A 30 -10.39 13.12 -0.29
CA MET A 30 -9.34 13.77 0.50
C MET A 30 -9.63 13.75 2.00
N ASP A 31 -10.85 14.03 2.42
CA ASP A 31 -11.22 14.06 3.83
C ASP A 31 -11.02 12.69 4.48
N ALA A 32 -11.47 11.61 3.81
CA ALA A 32 -11.31 10.24 4.31
C ALA A 32 -9.84 9.82 4.37
N ILE A 33 -9.02 10.21 3.39
CA ILE A 33 -7.57 9.95 3.39
C ILE A 33 -6.92 10.68 4.57
N MET A 34 -7.22 11.96 4.76
CA MET A 34 -6.63 12.78 5.81
C MET A 34 -7.06 12.35 7.22
N ASP A 35 -8.27 11.86 7.38
CA ASP A 35 -8.73 11.29 8.66
C ASP A 35 -7.91 10.04 9.02
N ILE A 36 -7.68 9.14 8.07
CA ILE A 36 -6.84 7.97 8.27
C ILE A 36 -5.39 8.38 8.55
N GLU A 37 -4.85 9.30 7.76
CA GLU A 37 -3.46 9.76 7.86
C GLU A 37 -3.16 10.36 9.23
N ARG A 38 -4.02 11.27 9.71
CA ARG A 38 -3.88 11.91 11.01
C ARG A 38 -4.04 10.93 12.18
N ALA A 39 -4.91 9.93 12.00
CA ALA A 39 -5.14 8.92 13.03
C ALA A 39 -4.01 7.86 13.08
N ALA A 40 -3.36 7.58 11.95
CA ALA A 40 -2.36 6.52 11.84
C ALA A 40 -0.92 6.98 12.11
N TYR A 41 -0.61 8.26 11.85
CA TYR A 41 0.77 8.77 11.90
C TYR A 41 0.95 9.97 12.83
N PRO A 42 2.02 9.97 13.66
CA PRO A 42 2.37 11.14 14.48
C PRO A 42 2.87 12.33 13.64
N LEU A 43 3.41 12.08 12.46
CA LEU A 43 3.81 13.09 11.48
C LEU A 43 3.12 12.77 10.14
N PRO A 44 1.85 13.17 9.97
CA PRO A 44 1.07 12.87 8.78
C PRO A 44 1.56 13.69 7.58
N TRP A 45 1.35 13.17 6.39
CA TRP A 45 1.49 13.94 5.15
C TRP A 45 0.45 15.06 5.11
N SER A 46 0.78 16.16 4.43
CA SER A 46 -0.11 17.30 4.27
C SER A 46 -1.16 17.08 3.18
N CYS A 47 -2.27 17.82 3.24
CA CYS A 47 -3.23 17.90 2.13
C CYS A 47 -2.56 18.29 0.82
N ASP A 48 -1.59 19.21 0.84
CA ASP A 48 -0.88 19.65 -0.37
C ASP A 48 -0.06 18.51 -1.00
N SER A 49 0.53 17.66 -0.16
CA SER A 49 1.23 16.45 -0.62
C SER A 49 0.27 15.51 -1.35
N PHE A 50 -0.88 15.21 -0.77
CA PHE A 50 -1.90 14.38 -1.41
C PHE A 50 -2.50 15.04 -2.65
N THR A 51 -2.76 16.34 -2.63
CA THR A 51 -3.23 17.09 -3.82
C THR A 51 -2.25 16.96 -4.98
N SER A 52 -0.95 17.13 -4.71
CA SER A 52 0.11 16.96 -5.72
C SER A 52 0.15 15.53 -6.27
N ILE A 53 0.02 14.54 -5.40
CA ILE A 53 0.03 13.12 -5.79
C ILE A 53 -1.21 12.77 -6.62
N LEU A 54 -2.40 13.15 -6.17
CA LEU A 54 -3.65 12.86 -6.86
C LEU A 54 -3.75 13.53 -8.23
N SER A 55 -3.13 14.71 -8.40
CA SER A 55 -3.06 15.39 -9.70
C SER A 55 -2.10 14.73 -10.69
N ARG A 56 -1.25 13.82 -10.22
CA ARG A 56 -0.25 13.09 -11.02
C ARG A 56 -0.50 11.59 -11.05
N GLN A 57 -1.74 11.17 -10.84
CA GLN A 57 -2.10 9.77 -11.02
C GLN A 57 -2.11 9.40 -12.51
N GLY A 58 -1.56 8.23 -12.83
CA GLY A 58 -1.48 7.74 -14.20
C GLY A 58 -0.85 6.36 -14.28
N LEU A 59 -0.41 5.97 -15.47
CA LEU A 59 0.18 4.66 -15.76
C LEU A 59 1.56 4.77 -16.42
N GLN A 60 2.20 5.93 -16.36
CA GLN A 60 3.54 6.14 -16.89
C GLN A 60 4.59 6.07 -15.77
N CYS A 61 5.84 5.85 -16.14
CA CYS A 61 6.95 5.90 -15.20
C CYS A 61 7.03 7.29 -14.54
N GLY A 62 7.06 7.31 -13.21
CA GLY A 62 7.02 8.53 -12.40
C GLY A 62 5.62 9.00 -11.99
N ASP A 63 4.56 8.38 -12.51
CA ASP A 63 3.19 8.63 -12.06
C ASP A 63 2.91 7.95 -10.71
N TYR A 64 1.83 8.38 -10.07
CA TYR A 64 1.36 7.82 -8.82
C TYR A 64 0.12 6.96 -9.01
N VAL A 65 -0.02 5.98 -8.13
CA VAL A 65 -1.22 5.16 -7.95
C VAL A 65 -1.66 5.30 -6.51
N VAL A 66 -2.88 5.75 -6.30
CA VAL A 66 -3.50 5.83 -4.97
C VAL A 66 -4.75 4.96 -4.96
N GLN A 67 -4.78 3.96 -4.09
CA GLN A 67 -5.89 3.02 -3.99
C GLN A 67 -6.47 3.03 -2.59
N LEU A 68 -7.78 3.07 -2.52
CA LEU A 68 -8.56 3.02 -1.28
C LEU A 68 -9.12 1.62 -1.06
N LEU A 69 -9.04 1.16 0.17
CA LEU A 69 -9.73 -0.03 0.66
C LEU A 69 -11.04 0.40 1.33
N TRP A 70 -12.15 0.01 0.73
CA TRP A 70 -13.49 0.20 1.26
C TRP A 70 -13.98 -1.10 1.87
N ALA A 71 -14.63 -1.01 3.01
CA ALA A 71 -15.38 -2.12 3.55
C ALA A 71 -16.60 -1.61 4.34
N ARG A 72 -17.62 -2.47 4.43
CA ARG A 72 -18.80 -2.21 5.26
C ARG A 72 -18.57 -2.87 6.61
N PRO A 73 -18.57 -2.11 7.71
CA PRO A 73 -18.56 -2.69 9.05
C PRO A 73 -19.91 -3.43 9.30
N PRO A 74 -19.96 -4.34 10.28
CA PRO A 74 -21.18 -5.06 10.62
C PRO A 74 -22.37 -4.16 10.93
N VAL A 75 -22.10 -2.96 11.44
CA VAL A 75 -23.10 -1.90 11.70
C VAL A 75 -22.59 -0.61 11.08
N GLY A 76 -23.38 0.01 10.21
CA GLY A 76 -23.03 1.28 9.56
C GLY A 76 -22.98 1.22 8.03
N THR A 77 -22.51 2.30 7.44
CA THR A 77 -22.32 2.45 5.99
C THR A 77 -20.92 2.00 5.59
N GLU A 78 -20.73 1.74 4.29
CA GLU A 78 -19.42 1.51 3.72
C GLU A 78 -18.50 2.73 3.95
N ALA A 79 -17.27 2.48 4.36
CA ALA A 79 -16.28 3.52 4.64
C ALA A 79 -14.89 3.10 4.17
N VAL A 80 -14.02 4.10 3.95
CA VAL A 80 -12.58 3.87 3.67
C VAL A 80 -11.93 3.39 4.95
N GLN A 81 -11.33 2.20 4.92
CA GLN A 81 -10.63 1.62 6.07
C GLN A 81 -9.12 1.80 6.00
N GLY A 82 -8.60 2.06 4.81
CA GLY A 82 -7.19 2.24 4.58
C GLY A 82 -6.89 2.59 3.13
N TYR A 83 -5.64 2.91 2.84
CA TYR A 83 -5.19 3.23 1.50
C TYR A 83 -3.71 2.87 1.32
N PHE A 84 -3.24 2.85 0.08
CA PHE A 84 -1.83 2.97 -0.24
C PHE A 84 -1.58 4.03 -1.30
N VAL A 85 -0.36 4.58 -1.28
CA VAL A 85 0.23 5.40 -2.33
C VAL A 85 1.44 4.68 -2.86
N ALA A 86 1.51 4.49 -4.17
CA ALA A 86 2.68 3.94 -4.84
C ALA A 86 3.11 4.83 -6.01
N MET A 87 4.37 4.77 -6.38
CA MET A 87 4.94 5.45 -7.53
C MET A 87 5.46 4.41 -8.52
N LEU A 88 5.18 4.61 -9.80
CA LEU A 88 5.59 3.73 -10.89
C LEU A 88 7.01 4.07 -11.30
N GLY A 89 7.88 3.05 -11.36
CA GLY A 89 9.23 3.11 -11.91
C GLY A 89 9.36 2.24 -13.16
N PHE A 90 10.54 2.20 -13.73
CA PHE A 90 10.82 1.29 -14.85
C PHE A 90 11.04 -0.14 -14.32
N GLU A 91 10.13 -1.04 -14.68
CA GLU A 91 10.09 -2.43 -14.17
C GLU A 91 10.05 -2.54 -12.61
N GLU A 92 9.69 -1.47 -11.91
CA GLU A 92 9.59 -1.44 -10.46
C GLU A 92 8.42 -0.59 -9.99
N MET A 93 8.03 -0.77 -8.74
CA MET A 93 7.03 0.07 -8.08
C MET A 93 7.47 0.35 -6.64
N HIS A 94 7.30 1.59 -6.20
CA HIS A 94 7.67 2.05 -4.88
C HIS A 94 6.43 2.30 -4.03
N LEU A 95 6.24 1.53 -2.97
CA LEU A 95 5.23 1.83 -1.95
C LEU A 95 5.73 3.01 -1.11
N LEU A 96 5.05 4.15 -1.20
CA LEU A 96 5.43 5.38 -0.52
C LEU A 96 4.69 5.56 0.81
N ASN A 97 3.43 5.14 0.87
CA ASN A 97 2.59 5.21 2.06
C ASN A 97 1.57 4.07 2.06
N LEU A 98 1.32 3.49 3.22
CA LEU A 98 0.25 2.52 3.45
C LEU A 98 -0.30 2.74 4.85
N ALA A 99 -1.55 3.16 4.94
CA ALA A 99 -2.23 3.42 6.20
C ALA A 99 -3.54 2.63 6.31
N VAL A 100 -3.83 2.21 7.53
CA VAL A 100 -5.11 1.63 7.95
C VAL A 100 -5.59 2.41 9.16
N HIS A 101 -6.84 2.87 9.12
CA HIS A 101 -7.43 3.58 10.24
C HIS A 101 -7.33 2.72 11.52
N PRO A 102 -6.98 3.29 12.68
CA PRO A 102 -6.76 2.53 13.93
C PRO A 102 -7.90 1.57 14.28
N ASP A 103 -9.15 1.96 14.07
CA ASP A 103 -10.33 1.13 14.36
C ASP A 103 -10.41 -0.15 13.49
N PHE A 104 -9.69 -0.19 12.37
CA PHE A 104 -9.67 -1.30 11.43
C PHE A 104 -8.32 -2.04 11.41
N GLN A 105 -7.37 -1.64 12.25
CA GLN A 105 -6.11 -2.36 12.41
C GLN A 105 -6.30 -3.73 13.07
N ALA A 106 -5.31 -4.60 12.89
CA ALA A 106 -5.33 -6.01 13.35
C ALA A 106 -6.46 -6.89 12.76
N LYS A 107 -7.18 -6.39 11.73
CA LYS A 107 -8.27 -7.09 11.04
C LYS A 107 -7.88 -7.55 9.61
N GLY A 108 -6.60 -7.59 9.29
CA GLY A 108 -6.10 -8.04 7.98
C GLY A 108 -6.06 -6.98 6.88
N CYS A 109 -6.57 -5.76 7.10
CA CYS A 109 -6.65 -4.71 6.07
C CYS A 109 -5.29 -4.39 5.43
N SER A 110 -4.19 -4.37 6.20
CA SER A 110 -2.85 -4.14 5.65
C SER A 110 -2.43 -5.23 4.67
N LEU A 111 -2.80 -6.49 4.93
CA LEU A 111 -2.50 -7.61 4.02
C LEU A 111 -3.32 -7.53 2.73
N LEU A 112 -4.58 -7.09 2.82
CA LEU A 112 -5.42 -6.85 1.65
C LEU A 112 -4.84 -5.74 0.77
N LEU A 113 -4.41 -4.63 1.37
CA LEU A 113 -3.76 -3.52 0.66
C LEU A 113 -2.45 -3.97 0.00
N LEU A 114 -1.61 -4.73 0.69
CA LEU A 114 -0.36 -5.27 0.13
C LEU A 114 -0.62 -6.26 -1.01
N GLN A 115 -1.65 -7.12 -0.86
CA GLN A 115 -2.04 -8.04 -1.92
C GLN A 115 -2.54 -7.30 -3.16
N HIS A 116 -3.35 -6.25 -2.97
CA HIS A 116 -3.84 -5.41 -4.06
C HIS A 116 -2.69 -4.67 -4.75
N LEU A 117 -1.77 -4.08 -3.97
CA LEU A 117 -0.55 -3.46 -4.48
C LEU A 117 0.30 -4.43 -5.30
N ARG A 118 0.51 -5.66 -4.80
CA ARG A 118 1.26 -6.70 -5.53
C ARG A 118 0.62 -7.02 -6.86
N ASN A 119 -0.70 -7.21 -6.89
CA ASN A 119 -1.44 -7.48 -8.13
C ASN A 119 -1.35 -6.30 -9.11
N TRP A 120 -1.42 -5.07 -8.62
CA TRP A 120 -1.22 -3.85 -9.39
C TRP A 120 0.18 -3.79 -10.02
N ALA A 121 1.20 -4.02 -9.20
CA ALA A 121 2.60 -4.02 -9.64
C ALA A 121 2.85 -5.10 -10.71
N GLN A 122 2.33 -6.31 -10.52
CA GLN A 122 2.43 -7.38 -11.51
C GLN A 122 1.69 -7.03 -12.82
N GLY A 123 0.49 -6.45 -12.72
CA GLY A 123 -0.27 -5.99 -13.90
C GLY A 123 0.43 -4.87 -14.67
N TYR A 124 1.19 -4.04 -13.98
CA TYR A 124 2.04 -2.99 -14.58
C TYR A 124 3.32 -3.55 -15.20
N GLY A 125 3.72 -4.78 -14.85
CA GLY A 125 4.96 -5.39 -15.32
C GLY A 125 6.17 -5.14 -14.43
N ALA A 126 5.97 -4.66 -13.21
CA ALA A 126 7.03 -4.50 -12.23
C ALA A 126 7.61 -5.87 -11.83
N ARG A 127 8.92 -5.93 -11.70
CA ARG A 127 9.69 -7.10 -11.24
C ARG A 127 10.04 -7.00 -9.76
N VAL A 128 9.92 -5.81 -9.19
CA VAL A 128 10.23 -5.57 -7.79
C VAL A 128 9.33 -4.49 -7.20
N LEU A 129 8.90 -4.72 -5.96
CA LEU A 129 8.30 -3.71 -5.10
C LEU A 129 9.33 -3.24 -4.08
N TRP A 130 9.44 -1.92 -3.93
CA TRP A 130 10.28 -1.26 -2.94
C TRP A 130 9.46 -0.57 -1.88
N LEU A 131 9.97 -0.47 -0.68
CA LEU A 131 9.47 0.41 0.36
C LEU A 131 10.57 0.86 1.31
N GLU A 132 10.36 2.01 1.95
CA GLU A 132 11.07 2.42 3.15
C GLU A 132 10.12 2.41 4.34
N VAL A 133 10.63 1.93 5.47
CA VAL A 133 9.89 1.90 6.73
C VAL A 133 10.76 2.40 7.87
N ARG A 134 10.17 3.22 8.75
CA ARG A 134 10.85 3.72 9.95
C ARG A 134 11.45 2.58 10.75
N GLU A 135 12.66 2.75 11.26
CA GLU A 135 13.30 1.75 12.11
C GLU A 135 12.48 1.48 13.38
N SER A 136 11.84 2.50 13.92
CA SER A 136 10.96 2.39 15.09
C SER A 136 9.65 1.63 14.81
N ASN A 137 9.18 1.59 13.55
CA ASN A 137 7.90 0.94 13.20
C ASN A 137 8.06 -0.59 13.05
N ARG A 138 8.35 -1.26 14.17
CA ARG A 138 8.57 -2.72 14.24
C ARG A 138 7.36 -3.50 13.73
N ARG A 139 6.14 -3.00 14.02
CA ARG A 139 4.90 -3.65 13.60
C ARG A 139 4.78 -3.71 12.06
N ALA A 140 5.00 -2.58 11.38
CA ALA A 140 4.96 -2.55 9.92
C ALA A 140 6.07 -3.43 9.31
N GLN A 141 7.29 -3.37 9.85
CA GLN A 141 8.39 -4.23 9.40
C GLN A 141 8.03 -5.72 9.48
N GLU A 142 7.38 -6.14 10.56
CA GLU A 142 6.95 -7.52 10.72
C GLU A 142 5.87 -7.92 9.71
N ILE A 143 4.88 -7.03 9.46
CA ILE A 143 3.86 -7.25 8.43
C ILE A 143 4.52 -7.41 7.06
N TYR A 144 5.46 -6.52 6.70
CA TYR A 144 6.16 -6.60 5.42
C TYR A 144 7.00 -7.88 5.29
N ARG A 145 7.74 -8.29 6.34
CA ARG A 145 8.49 -9.56 6.33
C ARG A 145 7.59 -10.77 6.14
N ARG A 146 6.46 -10.83 6.86
CA ARG A 146 5.48 -11.92 6.70
C ARG A 146 4.83 -11.94 5.32
N PHE A 147 4.70 -10.78 4.69
CA PHE A 147 4.20 -10.68 3.31
C PHE A 147 5.24 -11.13 2.28
N GLY A 148 6.53 -11.18 2.65
CA GLY A 148 7.62 -11.65 1.80
C GLY A 148 8.67 -10.59 1.45
N PHE A 149 8.54 -9.37 1.97
CA PHE A 149 9.59 -8.35 1.80
C PHE A 149 10.84 -8.71 2.59
N LEU A 150 12.00 -8.49 1.97
CA LEU A 150 13.30 -8.69 2.58
C LEU A 150 14.00 -7.34 2.81
N PRO A 151 14.61 -7.10 3.98
CA PRO A 151 15.42 -5.92 4.20
C PRO A 151 16.71 -6.03 3.39
N VAL A 152 17.06 -4.97 2.67
CA VAL A 152 18.25 -4.95 1.77
C VAL A 152 19.19 -3.81 2.05
N ALA A 153 18.75 -2.73 2.66
CA ALA A 153 19.58 -1.57 3.00
C ALA A 153 18.99 -0.77 4.17
N MET A 154 19.75 0.22 4.62
CA MET A 154 19.31 1.20 5.60
C MET A 154 19.67 2.59 5.11
N ARG A 155 18.70 3.51 5.12
CA ARG A 155 18.94 4.94 4.90
C ARG A 155 19.13 5.62 6.26
N LYS A 156 20.31 6.14 6.52
CA LYS A 156 20.62 6.82 7.79
C LYS A 156 19.94 8.19 7.84
N HIS A 157 19.40 8.55 9.01
CA HIS A 157 18.79 9.86 9.28
C HIS A 157 17.76 10.27 8.22
N TYR A 158 16.89 9.35 7.84
CA TYR A 158 15.96 9.54 6.72
C TYR A 158 14.66 10.22 7.15
N TYR A 159 13.99 9.68 8.18
CA TYR A 159 12.71 10.19 8.65
C TYR A 159 12.87 11.22 9.77
N PRO A 160 12.13 12.35 9.73
CA PRO A 160 12.06 13.26 10.86
C PRO A 160 11.36 12.58 12.04
N THR A 161 11.73 12.96 13.28
CA THR A 161 11.02 12.53 14.49
C THR A 161 10.27 13.71 15.11
N PRO A 162 9.20 13.46 15.90
CA PRO A 162 8.45 14.53 16.57
C PRO A 162 9.30 15.41 17.47
N GLU A 163 10.38 14.87 18.04
CA GLU A 163 11.31 15.56 18.94
C GLU A 163 12.36 16.42 18.19
N GLY A 164 12.23 16.56 16.85
CA GLY A 164 13.12 17.38 16.02
C GLY A 164 14.42 16.68 15.58
N GLY A 165 14.56 15.37 15.86
CA GLY A 165 15.65 14.52 15.38
C GLY A 165 15.31 13.84 14.03
N ARG A 166 16.14 12.84 13.69
CA ARG A 166 15.91 11.96 12.52
C ARG A 166 16.22 10.52 12.88
N GLU A 167 15.36 9.59 12.48
CA GLU A 167 15.58 8.16 12.59
C GLU A 167 15.94 7.52 11.25
N HIS A 168 16.45 6.30 11.29
CA HIS A 168 16.80 5.54 10.10
C HIS A 168 15.56 4.94 9.44
N ALA A 169 15.67 4.61 8.14
CA ALA A 169 14.70 3.82 7.41
C ALA A 169 15.32 2.49 6.99
N ALA A 170 14.63 1.40 7.27
CA ALA A 170 14.91 0.13 6.61
C ALA A 170 14.36 0.19 5.18
N VAL A 171 15.20 -0.12 4.19
CA VAL A 171 14.78 -0.32 2.80
C VAL A 171 14.47 -1.79 2.62
N MET A 172 13.30 -2.09 2.11
CA MET A 172 12.85 -3.46 1.89
C MET A 172 12.40 -3.67 0.45
N GLN A 173 12.58 -4.88 -0.07
CA GLN A 173 12.15 -5.27 -1.41
C GLN A 173 11.34 -6.55 -1.39
N LEU A 174 10.42 -6.67 -2.35
CA LEU A 174 9.73 -7.90 -2.70
C LEU A 174 9.94 -8.16 -4.19
N LEU A 175 10.60 -9.27 -4.54
CA LEU A 175 10.73 -9.70 -5.93
C LEU A 175 9.39 -10.26 -6.41
N LEU A 176 8.99 -9.85 -7.60
CA LEU A 176 7.76 -10.29 -8.24
C LEU A 176 8.10 -11.29 -9.36
N PRO A 177 7.36 -12.39 -9.52
CA PRO A 177 7.54 -13.27 -10.66
C PRO A 177 7.24 -12.52 -11.95
N SER A 178 8.05 -12.76 -12.98
CA SER A 178 7.82 -12.18 -14.31
C SER A 178 6.46 -12.62 -14.85
N PRO A 179 5.67 -11.74 -15.47
CA PRO A 179 4.47 -12.15 -16.18
C PRO A 179 4.88 -13.06 -17.34
N GLY A 180 4.61 -14.36 -17.25
CA GLY A 180 4.97 -15.34 -18.27
C GLY A 180 6.28 -16.11 -18.04
N GLY A 181 6.89 -16.04 -16.87
CA GLY A 181 8.10 -16.76 -16.49
C GLY A 181 7.79 -18.21 -16.13
N ASP A 182 8.05 -19.04 -17.02
CA ASP A 182 8.87 -20.25 -17.03
C ASP A 182 8.55 -21.29 -15.97
N THR A 183 7.61 -22.16 -16.34
CA THR A 183 7.69 -23.55 -15.92
C THR A 183 8.93 -24.17 -16.57
N LEU A 184 10.10 -23.97 -15.98
CA LEU A 184 11.23 -24.85 -16.24
C LEU A 184 10.80 -26.25 -15.81
N ARG A 185 10.34 -27.05 -16.80
CA ARG A 185 10.29 -28.49 -16.65
C ARG A 185 11.71 -28.95 -16.39
N PRO A 186 11.98 -29.71 -15.33
CA PRO A 186 13.25 -30.42 -15.23
C PRO A 186 13.32 -31.42 -16.37
N VAL A 187 14.44 -31.41 -17.07
CA VAL A 187 14.87 -32.43 -18.03
C VAL A 187 15.27 -33.68 -17.28
#